data_d3adf8ec8485df664a5af16df3ab2985
#
_entry.id   d3adf8ec8485df664a5af16df3ab2985
#
_cell.length_a   1.000
_cell.length_b   1.000
_cell.length_c   1.000
_cell.angle_alpha   90.00
_cell.angle_beta   90.00
_cell.angle_gamma   90.00
#
_symmetry.space_group_name_H-M   'P 1'
#
loop_
_entity.id
_entity.type
_entity.pdbx_description
1 polymer ?
#
loop_
_entity_poly.entity_id
_entity_poly.type
_entity_poly.pdbx_seq_one_letter_code
_entity_poly.pdbx_strand_id
1 'polypeptide(L)'
;MKPLVPVTPGARIALGVSFFVVFVAVWSLATFGGFVQRTFLADPFSMLQSGVTLLAEMGFAKDIGMTVFRVVGGFVIAAVVAVPLGVAMGAYKPVEAFFEPFISFARYLPASAFIPLLILWAGIGEAQKLAVIFIGSFFSLVLMISVTV
;
A
#
# COMPACT_ATOMS: atom_id res chain seq x y z
N MET A 1 -21.30 2.09 29.18
CA MET A 1 -20.43 1.00 28.72
C MET A 1 -19.37 0.74 29.78
N LYS A 2 -19.18 -0.50 30.23
CA LYS A 2 -18.08 -0.84 31.13
C LYS A 2 -16.82 -1.04 30.31
N PRO A 3 -15.69 -0.38 30.60
CA PRO A 3 -14.45 -0.56 29.84
C PRO A 3 -13.94 -2.00 30.04
N LEU A 4 -13.29 -2.54 28.99
CA LEU A 4 -12.65 -3.86 28.96
C LEU A 4 -13.59 -5.09 29.05
N VAL A 5 -14.91 -4.93 28.92
CA VAL A 5 -15.81 -6.08 28.81
C VAL A 5 -15.77 -6.61 27.36
N PRO A 6 -15.47 -7.92 27.16
CA PRO A 6 -15.40 -8.49 25.84
C PRO A 6 -16.77 -8.46 25.16
N VAL A 7 -16.79 -8.05 23.90
CA VAL A 7 -18.01 -8.01 23.08
C VAL A 7 -18.31 -9.42 22.57
N THR A 8 -19.55 -9.84 22.59
CA THR A 8 -19.96 -11.14 22.03
C THR A 8 -19.61 -11.22 20.53
N PRO A 9 -19.31 -12.42 19.98
CA PRO A 9 -18.96 -12.58 18.57
C PRO A 9 -20.01 -11.99 17.63
N GLY A 10 -21.31 -12.19 17.91
CA GLY A 10 -22.39 -11.62 17.10
C GLY A 10 -22.44 -10.09 17.16
N ALA A 11 -22.27 -9.49 18.34
CA ALA A 11 -22.22 -8.03 18.48
C ALA A 11 -20.98 -7.43 17.80
N ARG A 12 -19.85 -8.14 17.79
CA ARG A 12 -18.63 -7.71 17.09
C ARG A 12 -18.85 -7.64 15.57
N ILE A 13 -19.49 -8.66 15.01
CA ILE A 13 -19.86 -8.68 13.58
C ILE A 13 -20.86 -7.57 13.27
N ALA A 14 -21.91 -7.44 14.08
CA ALA A 14 -22.94 -6.41 13.88
C ALA A 14 -22.34 -5.00 13.92
N LEU A 15 -21.45 -4.71 14.88
CA LEU A 15 -20.76 -3.43 14.97
C LEU A 15 -19.81 -3.19 13.77
N GLY A 16 -19.13 -4.23 13.29
CA GLY A 16 -18.32 -4.15 12.08
C GLY A 16 -19.15 -3.83 10.84
N VAL A 17 -20.25 -4.51 10.64
CA VAL A 17 -21.17 -4.25 9.52
C VAL A 17 -21.81 -2.86 9.63
N SER A 18 -22.22 -2.45 10.84
CA SER A 18 -22.82 -1.12 11.04
C SER A 18 -21.88 0.01 10.68
N PHE A 19 -20.57 -0.15 10.89
CA PHE A 19 -19.57 0.84 10.45
C PHE A 19 -19.65 1.05 8.93
N PHE A 20 -19.63 -0.02 8.15
CA PHE A 20 -19.72 0.08 6.68
C PHE A 20 -21.06 0.65 6.21
N VAL A 21 -22.17 0.28 6.86
CA VAL A 21 -23.50 0.83 6.55
C VAL A 21 -23.53 2.33 6.81
N VAL A 22 -23.03 2.78 7.97
CA VAL A 22 -22.95 4.22 8.31
C VAL A 22 -22.03 4.94 7.34
N PHE A 23 -20.87 4.37 7.03
CA PHE A 23 -19.93 4.96 6.08
C PHE A 23 -20.57 5.18 4.70
N VAL A 24 -21.23 4.14 4.14
CA VAL A 24 -21.91 4.24 2.84
C VAL A 24 -23.09 5.21 2.91
N ALA A 25 -23.82 5.24 4.01
CA ALA A 25 -24.93 6.19 4.20
C ALA A 25 -24.43 7.64 4.23
N VAL A 26 -23.38 7.94 4.99
CA VAL A 26 -22.77 9.28 5.05
C VAL A 26 -22.23 9.69 3.68
N TRP A 27 -21.54 8.78 3.00
CA TRP A 27 -21.03 9.03 1.64
C TRP A 27 -22.19 9.31 0.66
N SER A 28 -23.24 8.50 0.69
CA SER A 28 -24.42 8.70 -0.16
C SER A 28 -25.13 10.03 0.14
N LEU A 29 -25.28 10.39 1.41
CA LEU A 29 -25.86 11.68 1.81
C LEU A 29 -25.00 12.86 1.32
N ALA A 30 -23.67 12.75 1.44
CA ALA A 30 -22.76 13.80 0.99
C ALA A 30 -22.85 14.05 -0.53
N THR A 31 -22.99 12.96 -1.32
CA THR A 31 -22.99 13.05 -2.79
C THR A 31 -24.38 13.32 -3.35
N PHE A 32 -25.42 12.61 -2.92
CA PHE A 32 -26.80 12.83 -3.39
C PHE A 32 -27.43 14.06 -2.77
N GLY A 33 -27.05 14.45 -1.53
CA GLY A 33 -27.49 15.69 -0.89
C GLY A 33 -26.90 16.95 -1.46
N GLY A 34 -25.96 16.85 -2.44
CA GLY A 34 -25.34 17.99 -3.09
C GLY A 34 -24.29 18.74 -2.25
N PHE A 35 -23.89 18.16 -1.10
CA PHE A 35 -22.85 18.76 -0.25
C PHE A 35 -21.47 18.73 -0.89
N VAL A 36 -21.22 17.73 -1.78
CA VAL A 36 -19.98 17.57 -2.52
C VAL A 36 -20.29 17.45 -4.01
N GLN A 37 -19.59 18.21 -4.84
CA GLN A 37 -19.75 18.12 -6.29
C GLN A 37 -19.29 16.75 -6.79
N ARG A 38 -20.01 16.15 -7.74
CA ARG A 38 -19.71 14.82 -8.32
C ARG A 38 -18.32 14.75 -8.97
N THR A 39 -17.78 15.90 -9.38
CA THR A 39 -16.41 15.97 -9.94
C THR A 39 -15.34 15.64 -8.91
N PHE A 40 -15.57 15.96 -7.61
CA PHE A 40 -14.61 15.68 -6.53
C PHE A 40 -14.86 14.33 -5.85
N LEU A 41 -16.13 13.91 -5.79
CA LEU A 41 -16.50 12.64 -5.15
C LEU A 41 -17.68 12.02 -5.91
N ALA A 42 -17.42 10.91 -6.59
CA ALA A 42 -18.46 10.14 -7.24
C ALA A 42 -19.41 9.52 -6.20
N ASP A 43 -20.69 9.37 -6.54
CA ASP A 43 -21.63 8.64 -5.70
C ASP A 43 -21.38 7.12 -5.75
N PRO A 44 -21.78 6.35 -4.73
CA PRO A 44 -21.53 4.91 -4.66
C PRO A 44 -22.10 4.12 -5.84
N PHE A 45 -23.24 4.52 -6.37
CA PHE A 45 -23.88 3.84 -7.50
C PHE A 45 -23.09 4.06 -8.80
N SER A 46 -22.76 5.31 -9.12
CA SER A 46 -21.93 5.65 -10.29
C SER A 46 -20.56 4.98 -10.23
N MET A 47 -19.96 4.87 -9.04
CA MET A 47 -18.70 4.16 -8.85
C MET A 47 -18.82 2.67 -9.18
N LEU A 48 -19.85 1.99 -8.70
CA LEU A 48 -20.09 0.58 -9.01
C LEU A 48 -20.36 0.37 -10.51
N GLN A 49 -21.19 1.21 -11.11
CA GLN A 49 -21.48 1.14 -12.54
C GLN A 49 -20.20 1.33 -13.38
N SER A 50 -19.39 2.34 -13.06
CA SER A 50 -18.12 2.57 -13.72
C SER A 50 -17.15 1.40 -13.53
N GLY A 51 -17.12 0.80 -12.33
CA GLY A 51 -16.32 -0.39 -12.06
C GLY A 51 -16.70 -1.58 -12.93
N VAL A 52 -17.99 -1.83 -13.13
CA VAL A 52 -18.48 -2.90 -14.02
C VAL A 52 -18.09 -2.61 -15.47
N THR A 53 -18.29 -1.39 -15.95
CA THR A 53 -17.91 -0.99 -17.32
C THR A 53 -16.40 -1.13 -17.56
N LEU A 54 -15.58 -0.69 -16.61
CA LEU A 54 -14.11 -0.85 -16.66
C LEU A 54 -13.71 -2.33 -16.80
N LEU A 55 -14.30 -3.19 -16.01
CA LEU A 55 -13.98 -4.63 -16.03
C LEU A 55 -14.51 -5.34 -17.27
N ALA A 56 -15.74 -5.03 -17.70
CA ALA A 56 -16.41 -5.74 -18.78
C ALA A 56 -15.97 -5.25 -20.17
N GLU A 57 -15.75 -3.94 -20.33
CA GLU A 57 -15.63 -3.31 -21.66
C GLU A 57 -14.23 -2.72 -21.91
N MET A 58 -13.52 -2.28 -20.86
CA MET A 58 -12.27 -1.54 -21.02
C MET A 58 -11.01 -2.36 -20.72
N GLY A 59 -11.14 -3.67 -20.48
CA GLY A 59 -10.00 -4.55 -20.26
C GLY A 59 -9.22 -4.30 -18.95
N PHE A 60 -9.84 -3.67 -17.97
CA PHE A 60 -9.23 -3.31 -16.69
C PHE A 60 -8.63 -4.49 -15.92
N ALA A 61 -9.14 -5.72 -16.17
CA ALA A 61 -8.54 -6.94 -15.62
C ALA A 61 -7.05 -7.10 -16.01
N LYS A 62 -6.68 -6.71 -17.25
CA LYS A 62 -5.28 -6.70 -17.70
C LYS A 62 -4.43 -5.69 -16.92
N ASP A 63 -4.97 -4.51 -16.66
CA ASP A 63 -4.28 -3.46 -15.90
C ASP A 63 -4.08 -3.87 -14.45
N ILE A 64 -5.07 -4.55 -13.85
CA ILE A 64 -4.94 -5.18 -12.53
C ILE A 64 -3.81 -6.21 -12.55
N GLY A 65 -3.78 -7.12 -13.53
CA GLY A 65 -2.73 -8.12 -13.68
C GLY A 65 -1.33 -7.50 -13.80
N MET A 66 -1.20 -6.43 -14.61
CA MET A 66 0.06 -5.70 -14.72
C MET A 66 0.46 -5.00 -13.41
N THR A 67 -0.50 -4.48 -12.66
CA THR A 67 -0.22 -3.87 -11.35
C THR A 67 0.25 -4.92 -10.35
N VAL A 68 -0.42 -6.08 -10.28
CA VAL A 68 0.01 -7.21 -9.44
C VAL A 68 1.42 -7.67 -9.81
N PHE A 69 1.70 -7.82 -11.11
CA PHE A 69 3.03 -8.19 -11.60
C PHE A 69 4.11 -7.20 -11.14
N ARG A 70 3.85 -5.89 -11.25
CA ARG A 70 4.78 -4.83 -10.80
C ARG A 70 5.01 -4.89 -9.29
N VAL A 71 3.94 -5.00 -8.52
CA VAL A 71 4.03 -5.01 -7.05
C VAL A 71 4.79 -6.25 -6.58
N VAL A 72 4.41 -7.43 -7.06
CA VAL A 72 5.08 -8.69 -6.70
C VAL A 72 6.52 -8.70 -7.19
N GLY A 73 6.78 -8.29 -8.44
CA GLY A 73 8.12 -8.24 -9.02
C GLY A 73 9.05 -7.29 -8.26
N GLY A 74 8.61 -6.06 -8.01
CA GLY A 74 9.38 -5.08 -7.24
C GLY A 74 9.64 -5.52 -5.80
N PHE A 75 8.65 -6.14 -5.16
CA PHE A 75 8.80 -6.71 -3.82
C PHE A 75 9.78 -7.89 -3.79
N VAL A 76 9.70 -8.82 -4.74
CA VAL A 76 10.61 -9.96 -4.82
C VAL A 76 12.06 -9.50 -5.02
N ILE A 77 12.28 -8.53 -5.92
CA ILE A 77 13.62 -7.95 -6.11
C ILE A 77 14.12 -7.31 -4.81
N ALA A 78 13.26 -6.56 -4.10
CA ALA A 78 13.59 -5.99 -2.80
C ALA A 78 13.93 -7.08 -1.78
N ALA A 79 13.14 -8.14 -1.70
CA ALA A 79 13.33 -9.23 -0.76
C ALA A 79 14.65 -10.00 -1.01
N VAL A 80 14.99 -10.26 -2.27
CA VAL A 80 16.25 -10.96 -2.64
C VAL A 80 17.48 -10.21 -2.11
N VAL A 81 17.43 -8.89 -2.06
CA VAL A 81 18.54 -8.07 -1.53
C VAL A 81 18.39 -7.81 -0.03
N ALA A 82 17.16 -7.55 0.42
CA ALA A 82 16.89 -7.20 1.81
C ALA A 82 17.08 -8.38 2.78
N VAL A 83 16.74 -9.60 2.36
CA VAL A 83 16.86 -10.78 3.24
C VAL A 83 18.31 -11.07 3.62
N PRO A 84 19.27 -11.20 2.70
CA PRO A 84 20.67 -11.40 3.07
C PRO A 84 21.24 -10.27 3.93
N LEU A 85 20.94 -9.01 3.57
CA LEU A 85 21.41 -7.86 4.31
C LEU A 85 20.80 -7.79 5.72
N GLY A 86 19.49 -7.99 5.84
CA GLY A 86 18.78 -7.98 7.12
C GLY A 86 19.27 -9.10 8.06
N VAL A 87 19.49 -10.30 7.52
CA VAL A 87 20.09 -11.42 8.28
C VAL A 87 21.51 -11.09 8.72
N ALA A 88 22.33 -10.50 7.83
CA ALA A 88 23.69 -10.09 8.19
C ALA A 88 23.70 -9.02 9.28
N MET A 89 22.79 -8.05 9.23
CA MET A 89 22.64 -7.01 10.26
C MET A 89 22.16 -7.60 11.61
N GLY A 90 21.19 -8.51 11.59
CA GLY A 90 20.72 -9.16 12.83
C GLY A 90 21.77 -10.05 13.48
N ALA A 91 22.54 -10.78 12.67
CA ALA A 91 23.55 -11.72 13.14
C ALA A 91 24.89 -11.05 13.55
N TYR A 92 25.28 -9.92 12.91
CA TYR A 92 26.60 -9.30 13.11
C TYR A 92 26.47 -7.84 13.53
N LYS A 93 26.78 -7.53 14.80
CA LYS A 93 26.73 -6.16 15.34
C LYS A 93 27.55 -5.11 14.58
N PRO A 94 28.75 -5.39 14.03
CA PRO A 94 29.47 -4.42 13.19
C PRO A 94 28.72 -4.09 11.89
N VAL A 95 28.03 -5.07 11.29
CA VAL A 95 27.22 -4.87 10.07
C VAL A 95 25.98 -4.02 10.39
N GLU A 96 25.31 -4.33 11.49
CA GLU A 96 24.20 -3.53 12.00
C GLU A 96 24.63 -2.07 12.20
N ALA A 97 25.67 -1.84 13.01
CA ALA A 97 26.16 -0.50 13.33
C ALA A 97 26.55 0.32 12.09
N PHE A 98 27.00 -0.35 11.03
CA PHE A 98 27.36 0.30 9.77
C PHE A 98 26.14 0.71 8.92
N PHE A 99 25.17 -0.18 8.78
CA PHE A 99 24.03 0.03 7.87
C PHE A 99 22.81 0.69 8.53
N GLU A 100 22.57 0.42 9.82
CA GLU A 100 21.37 0.86 10.54
C GLU A 100 21.11 2.38 10.45
N PRO A 101 22.10 3.28 10.64
CA PRO A 101 21.84 4.72 10.59
C PRO A 101 21.28 5.17 9.24
N PHE A 102 21.87 4.62 8.15
CA PHE A 102 21.40 4.93 6.80
C PHE A 102 20.03 4.35 6.49
N ILE A 103 19.81 3.07 6.81
CA ILE A 103 18.56 2.38 6.51
C ILE A 103 17.40 2.95 7.36
N SER A 104 17.68 3.25 8.63
CA SER A 104 16.70 3.88 9.52
C SER A 104 16.30 5.28 9.05
N PHE A 105 17.22 6.05 8.51
CA PHE A 105 16.91 7.34 7.90
C PHE A 105 16.14 7.18 6.59
N ALA A 106 16.63 6.32 5.69
CA ALA A 106 16.11 6.18 4.34
C ALA A 106 14.65 5.67 4.30
N ARG A 107 14.21 4.86 5.27
CA ARG A 107 12.82 4.38 5.34
C ARG A 107 11.77 5.47 5.56
N TYR A 108 12.18 6.63 6.10
CA TYR A 108 11.28 7.77 6.28
C TYR A 108 11.13 8.61 5.00
N LEU A 109 11.98 8.39 4.00
CA LEU A 109 11.85 9.08 2.73
C LEU A 109 10.69 8.44 1.93
N PRO A 110 9.73 9.25 1.45
CA PRO A 110 8.65 8.73 0.62
C PRO A 110 9.23 8.22 -0.71
N ALA A 111 9.00 6.95 -1.04
CA ALA A 111 9.49 6.36 -2.29
C ALA A 111 9.03 7.15 -3.54
N SER A 112 7.87 7.80 -3.46
CA SER A 112 7.34 8.67 -4.50
C SER A 112 8.21 9.91 -4.80
N ALA A 113 9.00 10.39 -3.82
CA ALA A 113 9.92 11.50 -4.04
C ALA A 113 11.05 11.15 -5.02
N PHE A 114 11.37 9.86 -5.18
CA PHE A 114 12.37 9.39 -6.12
C PHE A 114 11.86 9.24 -7.57
N ILE A 115 10.54 9.36 -7.80
CA ILE A 115 9.95 9.16 -9.14
C ILE A 115 10.61 10.03 -10.21
N PRO A 116 10.80 11.36 -10.02
CA PRO A 116 11.44 12.18 -11.05
C PRO A 116 12.88 11.74 -11.37
N LEU A 117 13.64 11.36 -10.35
CA LEU A 117 15.02 10.88 -10.50
C LEU A 117 15.05 9.51 -11.22
N LEU A 118 14.16 8.62 -10.88
CA LEU A 118 14.04 7.31 -11.51
C LEU A 118 13.59 7.41 -12.97
N ILE A 119 12.74 8.38 -13.30
CA ILE A 119 12.38 8.67 -14.71
C ILE A 119 13.60 9.18 -15.48
N LEU A 120 14.42 10.03 -14.86
CA LEU A 120 15.65 10.54 -15.50
C LEU A 120 16.65 9.41 -15.79
N TRP A 121 16.82 8.45 -14.87
CA TRP A 121 17.80 7.38 -15.00
C TRP A 121 17.31 6.18 -15.82
N ALA A 122 16.06 5.75 -15.61
CA ALA A 122 15.52 4.53 -16.21
C ALA A 122 14.49 4.80 -17.32
N GLY A 123 14.16 6.07 -17.59
CA GLY A 123 13.08 6.45 -18.51
C GLY A 123 11.70 6.19 -17.95
N ILE A 124 10.68 6.55 -18.75
CA ILE A 124 9.28 6.27 -18.45
C ILE A 124 8.99 4.84 -18.89
N GLY A 125 8.80 3.91 -17.93
CA GLY A 125 8.55 2.52 -18.27
C GLY A 125 8.38 1.60 -17.06
N GLU A 126 8.48 0.29 -17.28
CA GLU A 126 8.31 -0.72 -16.22
C GLU A 126 9.48 -0.71 -15.23
N ALA A 127 10.71 -0.46 -15.69
CA ALA A 127 11.89 -0.41 -14.83
C ALA A 127 11.76 0.66 -13.73
N GLN A 128 11.30 1.85 -14.09
CA GLN A 128 11.04 2.93 -13.12
C GLN A 128 9.98 2.54 -12.10
N LYS A 129 8.87 1.90 -12.52
CA LYS A 129 7.80 1.46 -11.63
C LYS A 129 8.27 0.39 -10.64
N LEU A 130 9.04 -0.59 -11.13
CA LEU A 130 9.65 -1.62 -10.27
C LEU A 130 10.64 -1.01 -9.27
N ALA A 131 11.45 -0.03 -9.71
CA ALA A 131 12.41 0.65 -8.83
C ALA A 131 11.74 1.44 -7.70
N VAL A 132 10.61 2.11 -7.95
CA VAL A 132 9.84 2.78 -6.90
C VAL A 132 9.33 1.78 -5.86
N ILE A 133 8.80 0.65 -6.31
CA ILE A 133 8.30 -0.42 -5.41
C ILE A 133 9.46 -1.04 -4.62
N PHE A 134 10.61 -1.27 -5.29
CA PHE A 134 11.82 -1.73 -4.64
C PHE A 134 12.24 -0.78 -3.50
N ILE A 135 12.39 0.51 -3.77
CA ILE A 135 12.79 1.51 -2.75
C ILE A 135 11.79 1.54 -1.60
N GLY A 136 10.49 1.54 -1.90
CA GLY A 136 9.42 1.57 -0.90
C GLY A 136 9.39 0.35 0.01
N SER A 137 9.84 -0.81 -0.47
CA SER A 137 9.82 -2.08 0.27
C SER A 137 11.15 -2.39 0.95
N PHE A 138 12.27 -2.10 0.31
CA PHE A 138 13.61 -2.55 0.68
C PHE A 138 14.01 -2.15 2.10
N PHE A 139 13.98 -0.86 2.42
CA PHE A 139 14.46 -0.38 3.72
C PHE A 139 13.65 -0.92 4.90
N SER A 140 12.33 -1.01 4.73
CA SER A 140 11.44 -1.57 5.75
C SER A 140 11.66 -3.06 5.94
N LEU A 141 11.89 -3.82 4.85
CA LEU A 141 12.17 -5.26 4.91
C LEU A 141 13.50 -5.53 5.63
N VAL A 142 14.56 -4.80 5.32
CA VAL A 142 15.87 -4.98 5.96
C VAL A 142 15.75 -4.84 7.47
N LEU A 143 15.11 -3.76 7.96
CA LEU A 143 14.95 -3.54 9.39
C LEU A 143 14.05 -4.59 10.05
N MET A 144 12.94 -4.96 9.42
CA MET A 144 12.05 -5.98 9.94
C MET A 144 12.77 -7.33 10.12
N ILE A 145 13.61 -7.70 9.16
CA ILE A 145 14.39 -8.93 9.22
C ILE A 145 15.48 -8.83 10.27
N SER A 146 16.22 -7.72 10.32
CA SER A 146 17.33 -7.56 11.29
C SER A 146 16.88 -7.61 12.75
N VAL A 147 15.66 -7.15 13.04
CA VAL A 147 15.08 -7.22 14.40
C VAL A 147 14.55 -8.61 14.74
N THR A 148 14.23 -9.42 13.72
CA THR A 148 13.64 -10.75 13.89
C THR A 148 14.70 -11.85 14.06
N VAL A 149 15.92 -11.63 13.58
CA VAL A 149 17.09 -12.54 13.67
C VAL A 149 17.84 -12.34 14.97
#